data_23ede28630394c7f4bf61d992ad5ae01
#
_entry.id   23ede28630394c7f4bf61d992ad5ae01
#
_cell.length_a   1.000
_cell.length_b   1.000
_cell.length_c   1.000
_cell.angle_alpha   90.00
_cell.angle_beta   90.00
_cell.angle_gamma   90.00
#
_symmetry.space_group_name_H-M   'P 1'
#
loop_
_entity.id
_entity.type
_entity.pdbx_description
1 polymer ?
#
loop_
_entity_poly.entity_id
_entity_poly.type
_entity_poly.pdbx_seq_one_letter_code
_entity_poly.pdbx_strand_id
1 'polypeptide(L)'
;VEYKQLNPFQRFAYNTKKFFCNIPHAVAHFFTALGKAIVKFFVGIGKGFANYGKTFVKGDWATKLSYLIFGVGDLSKGKYYKGILFFAVEVLYILYMAFFGWGYLKMFPTLGIQAQRTEYINGIIPKQVPGDNSMLILLYSVLTLVITVVVFAIYIVNIKDAYRHQIMKANGQKPTSFKYDMKQFLDGKYHITLMSFPVLMIGIFNVLPLIFMILIAFTNYDKQHMPPGTLFTWIGFDNFGSLFNLVEGAKKGYTFIKLTEWTLIWAVAATFSNYILGLIFALMINKKGIKFKSLWRTLFVITIAVPQFVSLLLMNQMLQSNGAINILLSNITNSHVEIQWLNQDATLARWVVIIINCWVGIPYTILSMSGILMNIPEDLYESARIDGAGPVKTFTAITLPYMLFVTTPQLITQFVGNINNFNVIYLLSNGNPTTEKFYQAGQTDILVTWLFKLTMNSQD
;
A
#
# COMPACT_ATOMS: atom_id res chain seq x y z
N VAL A 1 20.31 0.11 -39.68
CA VAL A 1 21.52 -0.46 -39.04
C VAL A 1 21.05 -1.62 -38.17
N GLU A 2 21.47 -2.85 -38.49
CA GLU A 2 21.10 -4.01 -37.65
C GLU A 2 21.64 -3.84 -36.23
N TYR A 3 20.83 -4.16 -35.24
CA TYR A 3 21.19 -4.07 -33.80
C TYR A 3 22.55 -4.71 -33.47
N LYS A 4 22.93 -5.74 -34.23
CA LYS A 4 24.22 -6.44 -34.09
C LYS A 4 25.45 -5.59 -34.45
N GLN A 5 25.29 -4.56 -35.29
CA GLN A 5 26.38 -3.69 -35.75
C GLN A 5 26.62 -2.47 -34.86
N LEU A 6 25.75 -2.24 -33.86
CA LEU A 6 25.87 -1.15 -32.91
C LEU A 6 26.98 -1.45 -31.89
N ASN A 7 27.75 -0.42 -31.51
CA ASN A 7 28.68 -0.53 -30.38
C ASN A 7 27.96 -0.63 -29.05
N PRO A 8 28.60 -1.03 -27.96
CA PRO A 8 27.92 -1.22 -26.65
C PRO A 8 27.16 0.00 -26.17
N PHE A 9 27.68 1.22 -26.37
CA PHE A 9 27.02 2.47 -25.96
C PHE A 9 25.79 2.76 -26.83
N GLN A 10 25.90 2.55 -28.14
CA GLN A 10 24.76 2.70 -29.06
C GLN A 10 23.66 1.65 -28.80
N ARG A 11 24.02 0.42 -28.40
CA ARG A 11 23.05 -0.61 -27.96
C ARG A 11 22.36 -0.21 -26.66
N PHE A 12 23.10 0.35 -25.71
CA PHE A 12 22.52 0.88 -24.49
C PHE A 12 21.53 2.00 -24.79
N ALA A 13 21.92 2.99 -25.59
CA ALA A 13 21.05 4.09 -26.00
C ALA A 13 19.80 3.59 -26.76
N TYR A 14 19.97 2.62 -27.68
CA TYR A 14 18.87 1.99 -28.42
C TYR A 14 17.90 1.25 -27.44
N ASN A 15 18.43 0.46 -26.52
CA ASN A 15 17.61 -0.27 -25.56
C ASN A 15 16.89 0.68 -24.59
N THR A 16 17.56 1.74 -24.15
CA THR A 16 16.98 2.80 -23.32
C THR A 16 15.85 3.51 -24.08
N LYS A 17 16.09 3.91 -25.33
CA LYS A 17 15.05 4.50 -26.18
C LYS A 17 13.87 3.54 -26.37
N LYS A 18 14.15 2.27 -26.68
CA LYS A 18 13.12 1.22 -26.82
C LYS A 18 12.33 1.01 -25.53
N PHE A 19 13.01 1.04 -24.38
CA PHE A 19 12.35 0.97 -23.08
C PHE A 19 11.34 2.12 -22.90
N PHE A 20 11.77 3.36 -23.10
CA PHE A 20 10.87 4.53 -22.98
C PHE A 20 9.77 4.53 -24.06
N CYS A 21 10.06 4.13 -25.28
CA CYS A 21 9.04 3.99 -26.33
C CYS A 21 8.02 2.89 -26.01
N ASN A 22 8.40 1.86 -25.25
CA ASN A 22 7.49 0.79 -24.84
C ASN A 22 6.63 1.14 -23.62
N ILE A 23 6.96 2.18 -22.85
CA ILE A 23 6.16 2.62 -21.68
C ILE A 23 4.70 2.91 -22.08
N PRO A 24 4.39 3.70 -23.13
CA PRO A 24 3.01 3.93 -23.54
C PRO A 24 2.29 2.63 -23.90
N HIS A 25 2.96 1.69 -24.57
CA HIS A 25 2.39 0.38 -24.88
C HIS A 25 2.15 -0.46 -23.62
N ALA A 26 3.07 -0.46 -22.67
CA ALA A 26 2.92 -1.15 -21.40
C ALA A 26 1.75 -0.56 -20.58
N VAL A 27 1.63 0.77 -20.55
CA VAL A 27 0.51 1.49 -19.92
C VAL A 27 -0.82 1.15 -20.61
N ALA A 28 -0.88 1.22 -21.93
CA ALA A 28 -2.06 0.82 -22.70
C ALA A 28 -2.44 -0.64 -22.47
N HIS A 29 -1.44 -1.54 -22.43
CA HIS A 29 -1.65 -2.96 -22.11
C HIS A 29 -2.17 -3.15 -20.69
N PHE A 30 -1.66 -2.39 -19.71
CA PHE A 30 -2.17 -2.40 -18.34
C PHE A 30 -3.63 -1.99 -18.28
N PHE A 31 -4.03 -0.88 -18.91
CA PHE A 31 -5.43 -0.44 -18.94
C PHE A 31 -6.34 -1.41 -19.69
N THR A 32 -5.86 -2.01 -20.78
CA THR A 32 -6.63 -3.06 -21.50
C THR A 32 -6.77 -4.34 -20.67
N ALA A 33 -5.72 -4.74 -19.94
CA ALA A 33 -5.77 -5.88 -19.03
C ALA A 33 -6.72 -5.60 -17.86
N LEU A 34 -6.68 -4.39 -17.29
CA LEU A 34 -7.60 -3.94 -16.26
C LEU A 34 -9.06 -3.95 -16.76
N GLY A 35 -9.31 -3.40 -17.94
CA GLY A 35 -10.63 -3.43 -18.57
C GLY A 35 -11.15 -4.86 -18.78
N LYS A 36 -10.29 -5.76 -19.30
CA LYS A 36 -10.63 -7.20 -19.43
C LYS A 36 -10.89 -7.86 -18.08
N ALA A 37 -10.13 -7.52 -17.04
CA ALA A 37 -10.35 -8.04 -15.69
C ALA A 37 -11.69 -7.57 -15.12
N ILE A 38 -12.04 -6.29 -15.29
CA ILE A 38 -13.34 -5.73 -14.90
C ILE A 38 -14.48 -6.43 -15.64
N VAL A 39 -14.39 -6.57 -16.96
CA VAL A 39 -15.41 -7.29 -17.75
C VAL A 39 -15.53 -8.74 -17.29
N LYS A 40 -14.41 -9.44 -17.08
CA LYS A 40 -14.40 -10.81 -16.57
C LYS A 40 -15.03 -10.93 -15.18
N PHE A 41 -14.82 -9.94 -14.32
CA PHE A 41 -15.45 -9.85 -13.01
C PHE A 41 -16.99 -9.75 -13.13
N PHE A 42 -17.51 -8.83 -13.94
CA PHE A 42 -18.96 -8.68 -14.13
C PHE A 42 -19.58 -9.91 -14.83
N VAL A 43 -18.91 -10.49 -15.83
CA VAL A 43 -19.34 -11.73 -16.46
C VAL A 43 -19.32 -12.89 -15.44
N GLY A 44 -18.35 -12.92 -14.54
CA GLY A 44 -18.28 -13.87 -13.41
C GLY A 44 -19.46 -13.75 -12.47
N ILE A 45 -19.83 -12.52 -12.12
CA ILE A 45 -21.04 -12.21 -11.32
C ILE A 45 -22.28 -12.71 -12.04
N GLY A 46 -22.46 -12.37 -13.33
CA GLY A 46 -23.62 -12.82 -14.13
C GLY A 46 -23.74 -14.36 -14.19
N LYS A 47 -22.61 -15.06 -14.41
CA LYS A 47 -22.58 -16.53 -14.35
C LYS A 47 -22.90 -17.05 -12.94
N GLY A 48 -22.44 -16.33 -11.90
CA GLY A 48 -22.76 -16.64 -10.50
C GLY A 48 -24.28 -16.61 -10.26
N PHE A 49 -24.95 -15.54 -10.68
CA PHE A 49 -26.42 -15.41 -10.58
C PHE A 49 -27.16 -16.47 -11.39
N ALA A 50 -26.71 -16.76 -12.62
CA ALA A 50 -27.31 -17.82 -13.42
C ALA A 50 -27.17 -19.20 -12.76
N ASN A 51 -26.02 -19.50 -12.17
CA ASN A 51 -25.81 -20.74 -11.44
C ASN A 51 -26.62 -20.81 -10.14
N TYR A 52 -26.76 -19.68 -9.45
CA TYR A 52 -27.60 -19.53 -8.26
C TYR A 52 -29.06 -19.90 -8.58
N GLY A 53 -29.63 -19.30 -9.65
CA GLY A 53 -30.98 -19.65 -10.11
C GLY A 53 -31.12 -21.11 -10.57
N LYS A 54 -30.16 -21.63 -11.33
CA LYS A 54 -30.15 -23.06 -11.73
C LYS A 54 -30.11 -24.01 -10.53
N THR A 55 -29.33 -23.67 -9.49
CA THR A 55 -29.24 -24.46 -8.25
C THR A 55 -30.59 -24.47 -7.52
N PHE A 56 -31.30 -23.35 -7.49
CA PHE A 56 -32.64 -23.29 -6.90
C PHE A 56 -33.64 -24.19 -7.64
N VAL A 57 -33.68 -24.11 -8.99
CA VAL A 57 -34.60 -24.89 -9.80
C VAL A 57 -34.34 -26.41 -9.69
N LYS A 58 -33.06 -26.82 -9.73
CA LYS A 58 -32.66 -28.22 -9.67
C LYS A 58 -32.50 -28.79 -8.25
N GLY A 59 -32.57 -27.92 -7.25
CA GLY A 59 -32.43 -28.26 -5.84
C GLY A 59 -33.63 -29.08 -5.33
N ASP A 60 -33.35 -30.04 -4.45
CA ASP A 60 -34.38 -30.71 -3.64
C ASP A 60 -34.97 -29.72 -2.61
N TRP A 61 -36.00 -30.13 -1.90
CA TRP A 61 -36.66 -29.28 -0.89
C TRP A 61 -35.69 -28.76 0.16
N ALA A 62 -34.74 -29.56 0.60
CA ALA A 62 -33.76 -29.15 1.61
C ALA A 62 -32.71 -28.18 1.06
N THR A 63 -32.29 -28.34 -0.19
CA THR A 63 -31.43 -27.37 -0.89
C THR A 63 -32.16 -26.06 -1.12
N LYS A 64 -33.43 -26.08 -1.51
CA LYS A 64 -34.25 -24.86 -1.63
C LYS A 64 -34.45 -24.18 -0.29
N LEU A 65 -34.68 -24.94 0.79
CA LEU A 65 -34.82 -24.36 2.12
C LEU A 65 -33.50 -23.72 2.65
N SER A 66 -32.32 -24.20 2.17
CA SER A 66 -31.02 -23.59 2.49
C SER A 66 -30.85 -22.16 1.93
N TYR A 67 -31.71 -21.71 1.03
CA TYR A 67 -31.76 -20.31 0.59
C TYR A 67 -32.37 -19.38 1.65
N LEU A 68 -33.19 -19.93 2.56
CA LEU A 68 -33.85 -19.19 3.62
C LEU A 68 -33.20 -19.44 4.98
N ILE A 69 -32.85 -20.69 5.28
CA ILE A 69 -32.26 -21.11 6.54
C ILE A 69 -30.96 -21.85 6.25
N PHE A 70 -29.84 -21.27 6.69
CA PHE A 70 -28.50 -21.82 6.40
C PHE A 70 -28.34 -23.20 7.05
N GLY A 71 -27.62 -24.07 6.35
CA GLY A 71 -27.26 -25.39 6.87
C GLY A 71 -28.32 -26.49 6.75
N VAL A 72 -29.58 -26.16 6.46
CA VAL A 72 -30.66 -27.18 6.37
C VAL A 72 -30.36 -28.22 5.31
N GLY A 73 -29.84 -27.83 4.16
CA GLY A 73 -29.43 -28.74 3.12
C GLY A 73 -28.35 -29.74 3.55
N ASP A 74 -27.40 -29.29 4.35
CA ASP A 74 -26.33 -30.12 4.89
C ASP A 74 -26.84 -31.03 6.02
N LEU A 75 -27.66 -30.50 6.93
CA LEU A 75 -28.29 -31.27 8.00
C LEU A 75 -29.10 -32.44 7.44
N SER A 76 -29.97 -32.19 6.44
CA SER A 76 -30.82 -33.22 5.82
C SER A 76 -30.04 -34.32 5.12
N LYS A 77 -28.76 -34.09 4.82
CA LYS A 77 -27.87 -35.03 4.13
C LYS A 77 -26.81 -35.65 5.06
N GLY A 78 -26.96 -35.47 6.38
CA GLY A 78 -26.11 -36.06 7.40
C GLY A 78 -24.78 -35.34 7.67
N LYS A 79 -24.62 -34.11 7.18
CA LYS A 79 -23.48 -33.24 7.47
C LYS A 79 -23.79 -32.30 8.66
N TYR A 80 -24.08 -32.90 9.84
CA TYR A 80 -24.57 -32.17 10.99
C TYR A 80 -23.66 -31.02 11.43
N TYR A 81 -22.36 -31.26 11.53
CA TYR A 81 -21.41 -30.23 12.02
C TYR A 81 -21.34 -28.99 11.10
N LYS A 82 -21.39 -29.19 9.76
CA LYS A 82 -21.42 -28.09 8.80
C LYS A 82 -22.74 -27.35 8.85
N GLY A 83 -23.84 -28.10 8.87
CA GLY A 83 -25.17 -27.51 8.92
C GLY A 83 -25.39 -26.69 10.19
N ILE A 84 -24.92 -27.17 11.36
CA ILE A 84 -24.97 -26.42 12.62
C ILE A 84 -24.08 -25.18 12.53
N LEU A 85 -22.89 -25.27 11.96
CA LEU A 85 -21.99 -24.13 11.81
C LEU A 85 -22.61 -23.02 10.93
N PHE A 86 -23.18 -23.40 9.77
CA PHE A 86 -23.85 -22.43 8.90
C PHE A 86 -25.06 -21.78 9.58
N PHE A 87 -25.87 -22.57 10.27
CA PHE A 87 -27.02 -22.07 11.03
C PHE A 87 -26.57 -21.11 12.15
N ALA A 88 -25.52 -21.45 12.88
CA ALA A 88 -24.96 -20.57 13.92
C ALA A 88 -24.48 -19.23 13.34
N VAL A 89 -23.83 -19.23 12.17
CA VAL A 89 -23.41 -18.01 11.49
C VAL A 89 -24.63 -17.14 11.14
N GLU A 90 -25.70 -17.75 10.62
CA GLU A 90 -26.94 -17.02 10.32
C GLU A 90 -27.56 -16.39 11.57
N VAL A 91 -27.73 -17.19 12.65
CA VAL A 91 -28.31 -16.69 13.91
C VAL A 91 -27.45 -15.57 14.49
N LEU A 92 -26.13 -15.73 14.54
CA LEU A 92 -25.22 -14.68 15.00
C LEU A 92 -25.32 -13.40 14.18
N TYR A 93 -25.43 -13.54 12.86
CA TYR A 93 -25.59 -12.40 11.96
C TYR A 93 -26.95 -11.67 12.19
N ILE A 94 -28.04 -12.41 12.34
CA ILE A 94 -29.36 -11.84 12.62
C ILE A 94 -29.33 -11.10 13.96
N LEU A 95 -28.76 -11.70 15.00
CA LEU A 95 -28.61 -11.04 16.31
C LEU A 95 -27.73 -9.80 16.21
N TYR A 96 -26.59 -9.88 15.52
CA TYR A 96 -25.73 -8.73 15.27
C TYR A 96 -26.48 -7.59 14.55
N MET A 97 -27.23 -7.91 13.50
CA MET A 97 -28.01 -6.92 12.77
C MET A 97 -29.13 -6.32 13.63
N ALA A 98 -29.83 -7.13 14.41
CA ALA A 98 -30.94 -6.66 15.25
C ALA A 98 -30.47 -5.74 16.39
N PHE A 99 -29.37 -6.06 17.05
CA PHE A 99 -28.90 -5.31 18.21
C PHE A 99 -27.89 -4.21 17.89
N PHE A 100 -27.19 -4.31 16.76
CA PHE A 100 -26.08 -3.40 16.46
C PHE A 100 -26.09 -2.90 15.01
N GLY A 101 -25.96 -3.77 14.03
CA GLY A 101 -25.63 -3.42 12.66
C GLY A 101 -26.69 -2.55 11.98
N TRP A 102 -27.99 -2.88 12.17
CA TRP A 102 -29.08 -2.15 11.54
C TRP A 102 -29.17 -0.70 12.02
N GLY A 103 -28.90 -0.44 13.29
CA GLY A 103 -28.89 0.91 13.85
C GLY A 103 -27.93 1.84 13.13
N TYR A 104 -26.69 1.38 12.92
CA TYR A 104 -25.67 2.15 12.19
C TYR A 104 -25.94 2.25 10.70
N LEU A 105 -26.36 1.17 10.05
CA LEU A 105 -26.70 1.21 8.62
C LEU A 105 -27.84 2.18 8.29
N LYS A 106 -28.83 2.28 9.18
CA LYS A 106 -29.94 3.25 9.01
C LYS A 106 -29.45 4.69 9.04
N MET A 107 -28.41 4.98 9.84
CA MET A 107 -27.82 6.32 9.96
C MET A 107 -26.69 6.58 8.93
N PHE A 108 -26.23 5.56 8.20
CA PHE A 108 -25.15 5.70 7.24
C PHE A 108 -25.39 6.76 6.15
N PRO A 109 -26.61 6.92 5.58
CA PRO A 109 -26.86 7.94 4.55
C PRO A 109 -26.77 9.38 5.07
N THR A 110 -27.06 9.62 6.35
CA THR A 110 -27.07 10.95 6.97
C THR A 110 -25.84 11.24 7.79
N LEU A 111 -25.12 10.19 8.25
CA LEU A 111 -24.00 10.24 9.18
C LEU A 111 -24.35 10.86 10.56
N GLY A 112 -25.64 10.80 10.92
CA GLY A 112 -26.19 11.37 12.15
C GLY A 112 -27.08 12.59 11.86
N ILE A 113 -27.93 12.91 12.82
CA ILE A 113 -28.91 14.00 12.70
C ILE A 113 -28.77 15.00 13.85
N GLN A 114 -28.43 14.52 15.05
CA GLN A 114 -28.35 15.36 16.24
C GLN A 114 -26.95 15.38 16.83
N ALA A 115 -26.27 16.51 16.74
CA ALA A 115 -25.00 16.71 17.42
C ALA A 115 -25.16 16.72 18.93
N GLN A 116 -24.08 16.41 19.66
CA GLN A 116 -24.04 16.56 21.11
C GLN A 116 -24.30 18.02 21.45
N ARG A 117 -25.18 18.25 22.46
CA ARG A 117 -25.52 19.60 22.91
C ARG A 117 -25.48 19.69 24.43
N THR A 118 -25.20 20.90 24.91
CA THR A 118 -25.27 21.19 26.35
C THR A 118 -26.62 21.82 26.65
N GLU A 119 -27.41 21.15 27.48
CA GLU A 119 -28.66 21.69 28.02
C GLU A 119 -28.42 22.15 29.46
N TYR A 120 -29.05 23.24 29.87
CA TYR A 120 -28.92 23.74 31.23
C TYR A 120 -30.13 23.33 32.06
N ILE A 121 -29.92 22.49 33.07
CA ILE A 121 -30.96 22.14 34.05
C ILE A 121 -31.18 23.35 34.95
N ASN A 122 -32.43 23.82 35.04
CA ASN A 122 -32.81 25.04 35.77
C ASN A 122 -32.01 26.28 35.40
N GLY A 123 -31.49 26.35 34.18
CA GLY A 123 -30.73 27.49 33.68
C GLY A 123 -29.30 27.65 34.22
N ILE A 124 -28.82 26.75 35.11
CA ILE A 124 -27.54 26.95 35.81
C ILE A 124 -26.61 25.74 35.62
N ILE A 125 -27.11 24.50 35.70
CA ILE A 125 -26.28 23.31 35.70
C ILE A 125 -26.16 22.78 34.29
N PRO A 126 -24.94 22.81 33.65
CA PRO A 126 -24.75 22.28 32.32
C PRO A 126 -24.86 20.74 32.32
N LYS A 127 -25.76 20.19 31.53
CA LYS A 127 -25.91 18.76 31.28
C LYS A 127 -25.60 18.48 29.80
N GLN A 128 -24.62 17.66 29.56
CA GLN A 128 -24.35 17.19 28.18
C GLN A 128 -25.41 16.14 27.79
N VAL A 129 -26.15 16.44 26.76
CA VAL A 129 -27.07 15.49 26.11
C VAL A 129 -26.27 14.78 25.01
N PRO A 130 -26.13 13.44 25.09
CA PRO A 130 -25.42 12.68 24.05
C PRO A 130 -26.11 12.84 22.69
N GLY A 131 -25.33 13.00 21.67
CA GLY A 131 -25.76 13.07 20.29
C GLY A 131 -25.16 11.96 19.45
N ASP A 132 -25.42 12.03 18.16
CA ASP A 132 -24.82 11.15 17.16
C ASP A 132 -23.33 11.45 17.04
N ASN A 133 -22.57 10.43 16.58
CA ASN A 133 -21.17 10.58 16.28
C ASN A 133 -20.92 10.07 14.84
N SER A 134 -20.78 11.00 13.90
CA SER A 134 -20.61 10.68 12.47
C SER A 134 -19.42 9.75 12.21
N MET A 135 -18.32 9.86 12.98
CA MET A 135 -17.14 9.02 12.87
C MET A 135 -17.45 7.56 13.23
N LEU A 136 -18.15 7.34 14.35
CA LEU A 136 -18.56 6.00 14.80
C LEU A 136 -19.63 5.42 13.87
N ILE A 137 -20.57 6.24 13.41
CA ILE A 137 -21.60 5.82 12.46
C ILE A 137 -20.95 5.35 11.17
N LEU A 138 -20.01 6.11 10.61
CA LEU A 138 -19.30 5.72 9.40
C LEU A 138 -18.48 4.43 9.62
N LEU A 139 -17.70 4.36 10.71
CA LEU A 139 -16.86 3.20 11.01
C LEU A 139 -17.68 1.91 11.18
N TYR A 140 -18.71 1.96 12.01
CA TYR A 140 -19.54 0.78 12.31
C TYR A 140 -20.45 0.40 11.13
N SER A 141 -20.86 1.37 10.31
CA SER A 141 -21.58 1.07 9.06
C SER A 141 -20.68 0.34 8.07
N VAL A 142 -19.43 0.80 7.88
CA VAL A 142 -18.45 0.12 7.03
C VAL A 142 -18.15 -1.28 7.55
N LEU A 143 -17.93 -1.43 8.85
CA LEU A 143 -17.74 -2.73 9.50
C LEU A 143 -18.94 -3.66 9.21
N THR A 144 -20.17 -3.15 9.37
CA THR A 144 -21.39 -3.92 9.12
C THR A 144 -21.52 -4.33 7.66
N LEU A 145 -21.17 -3.44 6.72
CA LEU A 145 -21.15 -3.77 5.29
C LEU A 145 -20.12 -4.87 4.98
N VAL A 146 -18.93 -4.79 5.55
CA VAL A 146 -17.90 -5.83 5.39
C VAL A 146 -18.37 -7.17 5.96
N ILE A 147 -18.93 -7.18 7.18
CA ILE A 147 -19.50 -8.40 7.77
C ILE A 147 -20.60 -8.96 6.89
N THR A 148 -21.50 -8.11 6.36
CA THR A 148 -22.58 -8.52 5.46
C THR A 148 -22.04 -9.18 4.19
N VAL A 149 -20.97 -8.63 3.59
CA VAL A 149 -20.32 -9.22 2.41
C VAL A 149 -19.71 -10.59 2.76
N VAL A 150 -19.07 -10.74 3.92
CA VAL A 150 -18.52 -12.03 4.38
C VAL A 150 -19.62 -13.06 4.60
N VAL A 151 -20.69 -12.66 5.30
CA VAL A 151 -21.84 -13.58 5.53
C VAL A 151 -22.52 -13.94 4.20
N PHE A 152 -22.62 -13.00 3.27
CA PHE A 152 -23.14 -13.29 1.92
C PHE A 152 -22.25 -14.29 1.16
N ALA A 153 -20.93 -14.19 1.29
CA ALA A 153 -20.01 -15.18 0.73
C ALA A 153 -20.21 -16.56 1.36
N ILE A 154 -20.37 -16.62 2.70
CA ILE A 154 -20.69 -17.88 3.43
C ILE A 154 -22.05 -18.43 2.97
N TYR A 155 -23.05 -17.58 2.75
CA TYR A 155 -24.35 -17.97 2.20
C TYR A 155 -24.23 -18.66 0.84
N ILE A 156 -23.45 -18.11 -0.06
CA ILE A 156 -23.21 -18.72 -1.38
C ILE A 156 -22.50 -20.08 -1.23
N VAL A 157 -21.57 -20.20 -0.30
CA VAL A 157 -20.88 -21.48 -0.02
C VAL A 157 -21.87 -22.48 0.55
N ASN A 158 -22.73 -22.11 1.49
CA ASN A 158 -23.79 -22.96 2.06
C ASN A 158 -24.70 -23.56 0.96
N ILE A 159 -25.17 -22.74 0.02
CA ILE A 159 -26.03 -23.19 -1.09
C ILE A 159 -25.29 -24.18 -2.00
N LYS A 160 -24.04 -23.85 -2.36
CA LYS A 160 -23.20 -24.73 -3.20
C LYS A 160 -22.93 -26.07 -2.53
N ASP A 161 -22.63 -26.08 -1.23
CA ASP A 161 -22.38 -27.28 -0.47
C ASP A 161 -23.68 -28.15 -0.35
N ALA A 162 -24.81 -27.51 -0.05
CA ALA A 162 -26.10 -28.19 0.01
C ALA A 162 -26.44 -28.90 -1.33
N TYR A 163 -26.26 -28.24 -2.46
CA TYR A 163 -26.48 -28.78 -3.79
C TYR A 163 -25.46 -29.91 -4.14
N ARG A 164 -24.20 -29.72 -3.81
CA ARG A 164 -23.15 -30.72 -3.98
C ARG A 164 -23.46 -31.99 -3.22
N HIS A 165 -23.89 -31.89 -1.95
CA HIS A 165 -24.26 -33.03 -1.13
C HIS A 165 -25.54 -33.73 -1.64
N GLN A 166 -26.48 -32.96 -2.26
CA GLN A 166 -27.62 -33.53 -2.95
C GLN A 166 -27.19 -34.44 -4.12
N ILE A 167 -26.26 -33.96 -4.97
CA ILE A 167 -25.75 -34.77 -6.09
C ILE A 167 -24.99 -35.97 -5.59
N MET A 168 -24.16 -35.86 -4.56
CA MET A 168 -23.45 -36.99 -3.96
C MET A 168 -24.41 -38.05 -3.45
N LYS A 169 -25.48 -37.65 -2.75
CA LYS A 169 -26.51 -38.56 -2.25
C LYS A 169 -27.29 -39.27 -3.38
N ALA A 170 -27.62 -38.51 -4.45
CA ALA A 170 -28.27 -39.08 -5.64
C ALA A 170 -27.41 -40.12 -6.35
N ASN A 171 -26.08 -39.97 -6.31
CA ASN A 171 -25.12 -40.90 -6.89
C ASN A 171 -24.75 -42.05 -5.92
N GLY A 172 -25.48 -42.23 -4.81
CA GLY A 172 -25.21 -43.29 -3.81
C GLY A 172 -23.94 -43.09 -2.96
N GLN A 173 -23.30 -41.92 -3.06
CA GLN A 173 -22.09 -41.58 -2.31
C GLN A 173 -22.46 -41.08 -0.92
N LYS A 174 -21.81 -41.62 0.11
CA LYS A 174 -21.95 -41.08 1.48
C LYS A 174 -21.16 -39.77 1.65
N PRO A 175 -21.72 -38.79 2.35
CA PRO A 175 -20.98 -37.56 2.66
C PRO A 175 -19.73 -37.86 3.50
N THR A 176 -18.67 -37.12 3.26
CA THR A 176 -17.40 -37.28 4.00
C THR A 176 -17.61 -37.08 5.49
N SER A 177 -16.87 -37.81 6.35
CA SER A 177 -16.96 -37.66 7.80
C SER A 177 -16.26 -36.37 8.28
N PHE A 178 -16.62 -35.90 9.48
CA PHE A 178 -15.94 -34.77 10.14
C PHE A 178 -14.42 -34.96 10.21
N LYS A 179 -13.97 -36.18 10.63
CA LYS A 179 -12.55 -36.51 10.73
C LYS A 179 -11.83 -36.39 9.39
N TYR A 180 -12.47 -36.81 8.30
CA TYR A 180 -11.91 -36.69 6.96
C TYR A 180 -11.79 -35.22 6.52
N ASP A 181 -12.82 -34.39 6.75
CA ASP A 181 -12.81 -32.96 6.39
C ASP A 181 -11.75 -32.22 7.20
N MET A 182 -11.62 -32.49 8.52
CA MET A 182 -10.55 -31.91 9.34
C MET A 182 -9.17 -32.34 8.85
N LYS A 183 -8.98 -33.59 8.48
CA LYS A 183 -7.72 -34.06 7.90
C LYS A 183 -7.43 -33.32 6.59
N GLN A 184 -8.43 -33.07 5.75
CA GLN A 184 -8.24 -32.28 4.52
C GLN A 184 -7.78 -30.84 4.80
N PHE A 185 -8.28 -30.18 5.86
CA PHE A 185 -7.84 -28.84 6.25
C PHE A 185 -6.39 -28.83 6.76
N LEU A 186 -5.91 -29.96 7.32
CA LEU A 186 -4.54 -30.10 7.81
C LEU A 186 -3.57 -30.67 6.77
N ASP A 187 -4.07 -31.17 5.63
CA ASP A 187 -3.27 -31.78 4.56
C ASP A 187 -3.59 -31.17 3.20
N GLY A 188 -4.52 -31.68 2.44
CA GLY A 188 -4.79 -31.26 1.05
C GLY A 188 -5.22 -29.78 0.90
N LYS A 189 -5.84 -29.18 1.91
CA LYS A 189 -6.25 -27.77 1.96
C LYS A 189 -5.45 -26.95 2.97
N TYR A 190 -4.30 -27.43 3.39
CA TYR A 190 -3.47 -26.79 4.40
C TYR A 190 -3.15 -25.31 4.07
N HIS A 191 -2.90 -25.00 2.80
CA HIS A 191 -2.68 -23.64 2.33
C HIS A 191 -3.84 -22.69 2.66
N ILE A 192 -5.10 -23.15 2.58
CA ILE A 192 -6.28 -22.34 2.94
C ILE A 192 -6.29 -22.10 4.45
N THR A 193 -6.05 -23.13 5.25
CA THR A 193 -6.02 -23.04 6.71
C THR A 193 -4.90 -22.10 7.16
N LEU A 194 -3.70 -22.25 6.60
CA LEU A 194 -2.54 -21.40 6.94
C LEU A 194 -2.78 -19.93 6.55
N MET A 195 -3.37 -19.68 5.38
CA MET A 195 -3.59 -18.32 4.87
C MET A 195 -4.85 -17.65 5.47
N SER A 196 -5.75 -18.41 6.10
CA SER A 196 -7.01 -17.87 6.62
C SER A 196 -6.79 -16.78 7.66
N PHE A 197 -5.89 -17.00 8.61
CA PHE A 197 -5.57 -16.03 9.66
C PHE A 197 -4.91 -14.75 9.12
N PRO A 198 -3.82 -14.81 8.31
CA PRO A 198 -3.26 -13.61 7.67
C PRO A 198 -4.26 -12.84 6.82
N VAL A 199 -5.08 -13.52 6.02
CA VAL A 199 -6.10 -12.85 5.18
C VAL A 199 -7.15 -12.14 6.04
N LEU A 200 -7.59 -12.76 7.12
CA LEU A 200 -8.52 -12.14 8.07
C LEU A 200 -7.89 -10.89 8.72
N MET A 201 -6.63 -10.96 9.16
CA MET A 201 -5.92 -9.83 9.75
C MET A 201 -5.74 -8.67 8.75
N ILE A 202 -5.39 -8.97 7.48
CA ILE A 202 -5.33 -7.98 6.41
C ILE A 202 -6.72 -7.33 6.20
N GLY A 203 -7.78 -8.12 6.21
CA GLY A 203 -9.15 -7.61 6.08
C GLY A 203 -9.51 -6.61 7.17
N ILE A 204 -9.22 -6.95 8.42
CA ILE A 204 -9.57 -6.12 9.59
C ILE A 204 -8.66 -4.89 9.71
N PHE A 205 -7.32 -5.07 9.59
CA PHE A 205 -6.38 -4.01 9.95
C PHE A 205 -5.90 -3.16 8.74
N ASN A 206 -6.10 -3.64 7.50
CA ASN A 206 -5.72 -2.88 6.31
C ASN A 206 -6.94 -2.51 5.46
N VAL A 207 -7.78 -3.49 5.09
CA VAL A 207 -8.87 -3.23 4.13
C VAL A 207 -9.96 -2.37 4.76
N LEU A 208 -10.38 -2.64 5.99
CA LEU A 208 -11.43 -1.87 6.67
C LEU A 208 -11.01 -0.41 6.90
N PRO A 209 -9.83 -0.09 7.48
CA PRO A 209 -9.36 1.29 7.59
C PRO A 209 -9.19 1.98 6.24
N LEU A 210 -8.74 1.26 5.20
CA LEU A 210 -8.61 1.83 3.87
C LEU A 210 -9.97 2.25 3.28
N ILE A 211 -10.99 1.40 3.40
CA ILE A 211 -12.35 1.74 2.95
C ILE A 211 -12.85 2.97 3.74
N PHE A 212 -12.65 2.98 5.06
CA PHE A 212 -13.03 4.09 5.91
C PHE A 212 -12.36 5.41 5.47
N MET A 213 -11.03 5.41 5.24
CA MET A 213 -10.29 6.59 4.78
C MET A 213 -10.76 7.08 3.41
N ILE A 214 -11.07 6.15 2.48
CA ILE A 214 -11.63 6.52 1.17
C ILE A 214 -12.98 7.21 1.34
N LEU A 215 -13.83 6.71 2.22
CA LEU A 215 -15.17 7.29 2.43
C LEU A 215 -15.11 8.65 3.12
N ILE A 216 -14.18 8.87 4.04
CA ILE A 216 -13.96 10.19 4.67
C ILE A 216 -13.67 11.26 3.59
N ALA A 217 -12.97 10.92 2.51
CA ALA A 217 -12.67 11.87 1.43
C ALA A 217 -13.92 12.42 0.73
N PHE A 218 -15.08 11.77 0.88
CA PHE A 218 -16.36 12.21 0.34
C PHE A 218 -17.23 12.98 1.35
N THR A 219 -16.67 13.35 2.50
CA THR A 219 -17.35 14.07 3.58
C THR A 219 -16.70 15.44 3.80
N ASN A 220 -17.40 16.33 4.50
CA ASN A 220 -16.87 17.61 4.95
C ASN A 220 -16.17 17.51 6.32
N TYR A 221 -15.51 16.36 6.62
CA TYR A 221 -14.76 16.21 7.86
C TYR A 221 -13.58 17.17 7.91
N ASP A 222 -13.66 18.14 8.84
CA ASP A 222 -12.62 19.13 9.09
C ASP A 222 -12.67 19.58 10.57
N LYS A 223 -11.89 20.60 10.92
CA LYS A 223 -11.86 21.17 12.29
C LYS A 223 -13.23 21.65 12.78
N GLN A 224 -14.07 22.15 11.88
CA GLN A 224 -15.39 22.68 12.24
C GLN A 224 -16.46 21.58 12.35
N HIS A 225 -16.21 20.43 11.73
CA HIS A 225 -17.10 19.28 11.69
C HIS A 225 -16.49 18.08 12.40
N MET A 226 -16.05 18.28 13.66
CA MET A 226 -15.48 17.23 14.51
C MET A 226 -16.51 16.63 15.46
N PRO A 227 -16.90 15.36 15.29
CA PRO A 227 -17.77 14.67 16.25
C PRO A 227 -17.09 14.50 17.64
N PRO A 228 -17.85 14.52 18.74
CA PRO A 228 -19.33 14.55 18.79
C PRO A 228 -19.93 15.95 18.85
N GLY A 229 -19.12 17.00 18.97
CA GLY A 229 -19.60 18.40 19.12
C GLY A 229 -20.33 18.92 17.87
N THR A 230 -19.81 18.58 16.70
CA THR A 230 -20.41 18.86 15.40
C THR A 230 -20.38 17.61 14.54
N LEU A 231 -21.34 17.47 13.62
CA LEU A 231 -21.41 16.33 12.72
C LEU A 231 -20.83 16.68 11.36
N PHE A 232 -20.19 15.71 10.72
CA PHE A 232 -19.88 15.82 9.31
C PHE A 232 -20.90 15.04 8.46
N THR A 233 -21.04 15.45 7.21
CA THR A 233 -22.02 14.92 6.26
C THR A 233 -21.38 14.58 4.92
N TRP A 234 -22.11 13.87 4.08
CA TRP A 234 -21.66 13.57 2.72
C TRP A 234 -21.72 14.83 1.85
N ILE A 235 -20.61 15.15 1.18
CA ILE A 235 -20.51 16.23 0.19
C ILE A 235 -20.15 15.73 -1.22
N GLY A 236 -20.04 14.40 -1.39
CA GLY A 236 -19.72 13.80 -2.68
C GLY A 236 -18.32 14.14 -3.17
N PHE A 237 -18.21 14.73 -4.36
CA PHE A 237 -16.94 15.02 -5.02
C PHE A 237 -16.41 16.46 -4.80
N ASP A 238 -17.00 17.25 -3.92
CA ASP A 238 -16.65 18.67 -3.76
C ASP A 238 -15.19 18.85 -3.29
N ASN A 239 -14.70 17.97 -2.43
CA ASN A 239 -13.28 17.98 -2.03
C ASN A 239 -12.35 17.78 -3.23
N PHE A 240 -12.71 16.88 -4.12
CA PHE A 240 -11.92 16.62 -5.34
C PHE A 240 -11.98 17.79 -6.30
N GLY A 241 -13.16 18.45 -6.41
CA GLY A 241 -13.31 19.68 -7.18
C GLY A 241 -12.37 20.78 -6.70
N SER A 242 -12.21 20.96 -5.39
CA SER A 242 -11.30 21.94 -4.81
C SER A 242 -9.81 21.60 -5.05
N LEU A 243 -9.45 20.31 -5.05
CA LEU A 243 -8.07 19.87 -5.32
C LEU A 243 -7.68 20.01 -6.81
N PHE A 244 -8.64 19.84 -7.73
CA PHE A 244 -8.38 19.97 -9.17
C PHE A 244 -8.72 21.35 -9.73
N ASN A 245 -9.15 22.28 -8.88
CA ASN A 245 -9.40 23.66 -9.29
C ASN A 245 -8.07 24.40 -9.48
N LEU A 246 -7.72 24.66 -10.73
CA LEU A 246 -6.48 25.36 -11.14
C LEU A 246 -6.70 26.83 -11.44
N VAL A 247 -7.84 27.39 -11.02
CA VAL A 247 -8.11 28.81 -11.19
C VAL A 247 -7.05 29.64 -10.47
N GLU A 248 -6.62 30.72 -11.08
CA GLU A 248 -5.63 31.65 -10.53
C GLU A 248 -6.07 32.10 -9.12
N GLY A 249 -5.23 31.81 -8.10
CA GLY A 249 -5.56 32.03 -6.68
C GLY A 249 -5.95 30.78 -5.88
N ALA A 250 -6.26 29.66 -6.52
CA ALA A 250 -6.55 28.38 -5.83
C ALA A 250 -5.25 27.68 -5.38
N LYS A 251 -4.64 28.19 -4.30
CA LYS A 251 -3.35 27.70 -3.79
C LYS A 251 -3.36 26.18 -3.48
N LYS A 252 -4.48 25.60 -2.98
CA LYS A 252 -4.58 24.16 -2.64
C LYS A 252 -4.36 23.28 -3.87
N GLY A 253 -5.08 23.53 -4.96
CA GLY A 253 -4.96 22.74 -6.21
C GLY A 253 -3.58 22.84 -6.85
N TYR A 254 -3.03 24.07 -6.93
CA TYR A 254 -1.67 24.29 -7.42
C TYR A 254 -0.62 23.52 -6.60
N THR A 255 -0.74 23.59 -5.26
CA THR A 255 0.15 22.86 -4.34
C THR A 255 0.06 21.36 -4.55
N PHE A 256 -1.15 20.82 -4.64
CA PHE A 256 -1.37 19.38 -4.85
C PHE A 256 -0.65 18.87 -6.10
N ILE A 257 -0.80 19.57 -7.24
CA ILE A 257 -0.16 19.16 -8.49
C ILE A 257 1.36 19.25 -8.40
N LYS A 258 1.88 20.36 -7.86
CA LYS A 258 3.34 20.56 -7.76
C LYS A 258 3.99 19.59 -6.78
N LEU A 259 3.34 19.29 -5.68
CA LEU A 259 3.82 18.27 -4.74
C LEU A 259 3.68 16.85 -5.31
N THR A 260 2.64 16.55 -6.08
CA THR A 260 2.52 15.27 -6.78
C THR A 260 3.65 15.07 -7.79
N GLU A 261 3.92 16.08 -8.61
CA GLU A 261 5.04 16.09 -9.55
C GLU A 261 6.38 15.84 -8.83
N TRP A 262 6.63 16.60 -7.77
CA TRP A 262 7.85 16.45 -6.98
C TRP A 262 7.91 15.09 -6.25
N THR A 263 6.81 14.60 -5.70
CA THR A 263 6.76 13.28 -5.04
C THR A 263 7.15 12.16 -5.99
N LEU A 264 6.70 12.21 -7.25
CA LEU A 264 7.06 11.22 -8.27
C LEU A 264 8.54 11.34 -8.67
N ILE A 265 9.05 12.57 -8.89
CA ILE A 265 10.47 12.81 -9.18
C ILE A 265 11.33 12.29 -8.03
N TRP A 266 10.98 12.63 -6.79
CA TRP A 266 11.64 12.16 -5.58
C TRP A 266 11.65 10.63 -5.50
N ALA A 267 10.49 9.99 -5.67
CA ALA A 267 10.39 8.52 -5.57
C ALA A 267 11.26 7.81 -6.63
N VAL A 268 11.29 8.33 -7.85
CA VAL A 268 12.17 7.82 -8.91
C VAL A 268 13.63 8.06 -8.55
N ALA A 269 14.01 9.30 -8.26
CA ALA A 269 15.39 9.67 -7.95
C ALA A 269 15.92 8.89 -6.75
N ALA A 270 15.19 8.85 -5.63
CA ALA A 270 15.56 8.16 -4.42
C ALA A 270 15.69 6.64 -4.62
N THR A 271 14.80 6.02 -5.38
CA THR A 271 14.83 4.57 -5.62
C THR A 271 16.00 4.18 -6.52
N PHE A 272 16.12 4.83 -7.67
CA PHE A 272 17.14 4.43 -8.65
C PHE A 272 18.56 4.82 -8.22
N SER A 273 18.74 5.97 -7.56
CA SER A 273 20.06 6.33 -7.03
C SER A 273 20.54 5.35 -5.96
N ASN A 274 19.69 4.99 -5.00
CA ASN A 274 20.00 3.96 -3.99
C ASN A 274 20.30 2.61 -4.62
N TYR A 275 19.50 2.19 -5.61
CA TYR A 275 19.70 0.92 -6.28
C TYR A 275 21.01 0.88 -7.05
N ILE A 276 21.29 1.88 -7.89
CA ILE A 276 22.48 1.94 -8.72
C ILE A 276 23.74 2.01 -7.86
N LEU A 277 23.77 2.94 -6.90
CA LEU A 277 24.93 3.10 -6.01
C LEU A 277 25.12 1.87 -5.12
N GLY A 278 24.05 1.32 -4.55
CA GLY A 278 24.11 0.12 -3.75
C GLY A 278 24.60 -1.10 -4.53
N LEU A 279 24.17 -1.26 -5.80
CA LEU A 279 24.65 -2.31 -6.69
C LEU A 279 26.14 -2.14 -7.02
N ILE A 280 26.58 -0.91 -7.32
CA ILE A 280 28.01 -0.62 -7.58
C ILE A 280 28.86 -1.00 -6.36
N PHE A 281 28.49 -0.54 -5.15
CA PHE A 281 29.23 -0.87 -3.93
C PHE A 281 29.17 -2.38 -3.63
N ALA A 282 28.03 -3.03 -3.83
CA ALA A 282 27.92 -4.47 -3.65
C ALA A 282 28.85 -5.26 -4.61
N LEU A 283 28.93 -4.84 -5.89
CA LEU A 283 29.83 -5.42 -6.87
C LEU A 283 31.30 -5.20 -6.48
N MET A 284 31.65 -4.00 -6.00
CA MET A 284 33.01 -3.70 -5.55
C MET A 284 33.43 -4.60 -4.40
N ILE A 285 32.59 -4.70 -3.35
CA ILE A 285 32.91 -5.52 -2.17
C ILE A 285 32.99 -7.01 -2.51
N ASN A 286 32.17 -7.50 -3.44
CA ASN A 286 32.12 -8.92 -3.79
C ASN A 286 33.16 -9.32 -4.87
N LYS A 287 33.90 -8.38 -5.44
CA LYS A 287 34.91 -8.65 -6.47
C LYS A 287 35.94 -9.67 -5.97
N LYS A 288 36.35 -10.60 -6.85
CA LYS A 288 37.47 -11.54 -6.57
C LYS A 288 38.76 -10.74 -6.33
N GLY A 289 39.51 -11.09 -5.29
CA GLY A 289 40.76 -10.42 -4.91
C GLY A 289 40.65 -9.31 -3.85
N ILE A 290 39.43 -8.85 -3.51
CA ILE A 290 39.26 -7.92 -2.37
C ILE A 290 39.58 -8.64 -1.07
N LYS A 291 40.55 -8.10 -0.32
CA LYS A 291 40.88 -8.57 1.02
C LYS A 291 39.89 -8.02 2.05
N PHE A 292 39.63 -8.77 3.12
CA PHE A 292 38.77 -8.36 4.24
C PHE A 292 37.32 -8.03 3.84
N LYS A 293 36.72 -8.79 2.91
CA LYS A 293 35.33 -8.59 2.47
C LYS A 293 34.32 -8.53 3.63
N SER A 294 34.55 -9.36 4.66
CA SER A 294 33.71 -9.36 5.86
C SER A 294 33.76 -8.02 6.59
N LEU A 295 34.97 -7.46 6.75
CA LEU A 295 35.17 -6.15 7.41
C LEU A 295 34.43 -5.04 6.65
N TRP A 296 34.60 -4.98 5.34
CA TRP A 296 33.87 -3.97 4.53
C TRP A 296 32.35 -4.10 4.63
N ARG A 297 31.83 -5.33 4.59
CA ARG A 297 30.39 -5.57 4.80
C ARG A 297 29.96 -5.12 6.20
N THR A 298 30.74 -5.45 7.24
CA THR A 298 30.43 -5.04 8.60
C THR A 298 30.42 -3.53 8.76
N LEU A 299 31.39 -2.81 8.15
CA LEU A 299 31.43 -1.34 8.19
C LEU A 299 30.19 -0.69 7.56
N PHE A 300 29.67 -1.24 6.47
CA PHE A 300 28.42 -0.76 5.90
C PHE A 300 27.19 -1.17 6.72
N VAL A 301 27.18 -2.40 7.25
CA VAL A 301 26.02 -2.90 8.03
C VAL A 301 25.90 -2.21 9.39
N ILE A 302 27.02 -1.81 10.01
CA ILE A 302 26.98 -1.15 11.32
C ILE A 302 26.22 0.18 11.27
N THR A 303 26.19 0.85 10.13
CA THR A 303 25.41 2.07 9.95
C THR A 303 23.89 1.83 10.00
N ILE A 304 23.44 0.60 9.72
CA ILE A 304 22.04 0.19 9.84
C ILE A 304 21.60 0.10 11.30
N ALA A 305 22.54 -0.14 12.22
CA ALA A 305 22.26 -0.22 13.65
C ALA A 305 21.88 1.14 14.26
N VAL A 306 22.26 2.25 13.61
CA VAL A 306 21.83 3.59 14.01
C VAL A 306 20.41 3.84 13.52
N PRO A 307 19.44 4.17 14.40
CA PRO A 307 18.09 4.48 13.97
C PRO A 307 18.07 5.64 12.95
N GLN A 308 17.36 5.47 11.86
CA GLN A 308 17.31 6.44 10.75
C GLN A 308 16.99 7.86 11.21
N PHE A 309 16.04 8.02 12.16
CA PHE A 309 15.64 9.34 12.64
C PHE A 309 16.81 10.09 13.33
N VAL A 310 17.67 9.38 14.06
CA VAL A 310 18.86 9.98 14.70
C VAL A 310 19.81 10.53 13.64
N SER A 311 20.11 9.72 12.62
CA SER A 311 20.97 10.11 11.51
C SER A 311 20.42 11.34 10.77
N LEU A 312 19.12 11.37 10.51
CA LEU A 312 18.46 12.49 9.79
C LEU A 312 18.47 13.78 10.62
N LEU A 313 18.16 13.73 11.92
CA LEU A 313 18.20 14.90 12.79
C LEU A 313 19.63 15.42 12.97
N LEU A 314 20.61 14.54 13.09
CA LEU A 314 22.01 14.93 13.15
C LEU A 314 22.45 15.63 11.86
N MET A 315 22.09 15.10 10.69
CA MET A 315 22.39 15.72 9.41
C MET A 315 21.67 17.06 9.25
N ASN A 316 20.43 17.21 9.72
CA ASN A 316 19.76 18.50 9.77
C ASN A 316 20.61 19.52 10.55
N GLN A 317 21.09 19.17 11.74
CA GLN A 317 21.95 20.06 12.55
C GLN A 317 23.28 20.39 11.85
N MET A 318 23.91 19.41 11.21
CA MET A 318 25.17 19.63 10.48
C MET A 318 25.01 20.57 9.27
N LEU A 319 23.81 20.60 8.66
CA LEU A 319 23.45 21.39 7.49
C LEU A 319 22.89 22.78 7.84
N GLN A 320 22.79 23.16 9.12
CA GLN A 320 22.42 24.53 9.51
C GLN A 320 23.49 25.54 9.09
N SER A 321 23.12 26.84 9.03
CA SER A 321 24.06 27.91 8.67
C SER A 321 25.34 27.89 9.49
N ASN A 322 25.24 27.68 10.80
CA ASN A 322 26.37 27.52 11.72
C ASN A 322 26.74 26.04 11.98
N GLY A 323 26.33 25.12 11.08
CA GLY A 323 26.56 23.71 11.22
C GLY A 323 27.98 23.27 10.85
N ALA A 324 28.33 22.07 11.28
CA ALA A 324 29.68 21.51 11.11
C ALA A 324 30.15 21.48 9.64
N ILE A 325 29.25 21.32 8.67
CA ILE A 325 29.60 21.31 7.24
C ILE A 325 30.07 22.69 6.78
N ASN A 326 29.38 23.77 7.15
CA ASN A 326 29.80 25.12 6.80
C ASN A 326 31.10 25.53 7.52
N ILE A 327 31.29 25.09 8.77
CA ILE A 327 32.56 25.33 9.51
C ILE A 327 33.72 24.61 8.81
N LEU A 328 33.54 23.35 8.40
CA LEU A 328 34.53 22.58 7.65
C LEU A 328 34.88 23.26 6.31
N LEU A 329 33.88 23.72 5.57
CA LEU A 329 34.09 24.41 4.30
C LEU A 329 34.83 25.75 4.52
N SER A 330 34.48 26.52 5.56
CA SER A 330 35.15 27.75 5.93
C SER A 330 36.62 27.51 6.24
N ASN A 331 36.93 26.44 6.97
CA ASN A 331 38.32 26.11 7.30
C ASN A 331 39.12 25.66 6.07
N ILE A 332 38.51 24.90 5.14
CA ILE A 332 39.17 24.45 3.92
C ILE A 332 39.41 25.62 2.93
N THR A 333 38.43 26.51 2.81
CA THR A 333 38.52 27.64 1.86
C THR A 333 39.21 28.87 2.43
N ASN A 334 39.54 28.87 3.72
CA ASN A 334 40.05 30.05 4.47
C ASN A 334 39.17 31.28 4.29
N SER A 335 37.86 31.10 4.11
CA SER A 335 36.87 32.16 3.91
C SER A 335 35.58 31.81 4.68
N HIS A 336 34.84 32.82 5.11
CA HIS A 336 33.54 32.58 5.74
C HIS A 336 32.56 32.02 4.74
N VAL A 337 32.08 30.78 4.99
CA VAL A 337 31.10 30.09 4.17
C VAL A 337 29.85 29.89 5.01
N GLU A 338 28.73 30.47 4.55
CA GLU A 338 27.41 30.33 5.18
C GLU A 338 26.39 29.92 4.13
N ILE A 339 26.33 28.62 3.84
CA ILE A 339 25.38 28.09 2.90
C ILE A 339 24.14 27.63 3.66
N GLN A 340 22.97 28.09 3.23
CA GLN A 340 21.68 27.63 3.75
C GLN A 340 21.18 26.41 2.92
N TRP A 341 21.75 25.27 3.18
CA TRP A 341 21.58 24.02 2.40
C TRP A 341 20.13 23.62 2.16
N LEU A 342 19.26 23.87 3.13
CA LEU A 342 17.87 23.42 3.14
C LEU A 342 16.83 24.56 3.09
N ASN A 343 17.24 25.83 3.28
CA ASN A 343 16.29 26.90 3.57
C ASN A 343 16.22 28.00 2.49
N GLN A 344 17.19 28.10 1.59
CA GLN A 344 17.26 29.23 0.63
C GLN A 344 16.82 28.82 -0.78
N ASP A 345 17.42 27.79 -1.35
CA ASP A 345 17.13 27.36 -2.72
C ASP A 345 16.50 25.98 -2.76
N ALA A 346 15.37 25.89 -3.45
CA ALA A 346 14.62 24.65 -3.59
C ALA A 346 15.39 23.56 -4.34
N THR A 347 16.15 23.96 -5.36
CA THR A 347 16.92 22.99 -6.18
C THR A 347 18.04 22.40 -5.35
N LEU A 348 18.78 23.25 -4.64
CA LEU A 348 19.82 22.80 -3.72
C LEU A 348 19.26 21.89 -2.63
N ALA A 349 18.17 22.31 -1.97
CA ALA A 349 17.51 21.54 -0.92
C ALA A 349 17.06 20.15 -1.41
N ARG A 350 16.49 20.07 -2.61
CA ARG A 350 16.06 18.82 -3.23
C ARG A 350 17.24 17.88 -3.50
N TRP A 351 18.35 18.39 -4.02
CA TRP A 351 19.55 17.60 -4.23
C TRP A 351 20.16 17.12 -2.92
N VAL A 352 20.23 17.98 -1.89
CA VAL A 352 20.72 17.60 -0.56
C VAL A 352 19.87 16.50 0.03
N VAL A 353 18.56 16.59 -0.04
CA VAL A 353 17.65 15.56 0.47
C VAL A 353 17.87 14.23 -0.26
N ILE A 354 18.06 14.22 -1.59
CA ILE A 354 18.36 13.00 -2.36
C ILE A 354 19.69 12.40 -1.94
N ILE A 355 20.74 13.21 -1.79
CA ILE A 355 22.09 12.75 -1.42
C ILE A 355 22.07 12.13 -0.02
N ILE A 356 21.42 12.78 0.95
CA ILE A 356 21.32 12.25 2.32
C ILE A 356 20.48 10.96 2.35
N ASN A 357 19.42 10.88 1.55
CA ASN A 357 18.65 9.65 1.41
C ASN A 357 19.51 8.51 0.84
N CYS A 358 20.40 8.80 -0.11
CA CYS A 358 21.36 7.80 -0.61
C CYS A 358 22.29 7.35 0.50
N TRP A 359 22.86 8.27 1.26
CA TRP A 359 23.74 7.93 2.38
C TRP A 359 23.08 6.98 3.39
N VAL A 360 21.82 7.21 3.73
CA VAL A 360 21.07 6.35 4.66
C VAL A 360 20.61 5.03 4.01
N GLY A 361 20.25 5.06 2.73
CA GLY A 361 19.63 3.91 2.05
C GLY A 361 20.62 2.91 1.44
N ILE A 362 21.80 3.36 1.02
CA ILE A 362 22.83 2.51 0.37
C ILE A 362 23.21 1.30 1.20
N PRO A 363 23.46 1.37 2.52
CA PRO A 363 23.81 0.21 3.33
C PRO A 363 22.83 -0.95 3.25
N TYR A 364 21.53 -0.66 3.30
CA TYR A 364 20.47 -1.66 3.13
C TYR A 364 20.51 -2.31 1.75
N THR A 365 20.73 -1.50 0.73
CA THR A 365 20.82 -1.99 -0.64
C THR A 365 22.08 -2.84 -0.85
N ILE A 366 23.23 -2.46 -0.31
CA ILE A 366 24.47 -3.25 -0.34
C ILE A 366 24.25 -4.63 0.30
N LEU A 367 23.61 -4.67 1.47
CA LEU A 367 23.35 -5.93 2.17
C LEU A 367 22.48 -6.87 1.33
N SER A 368 21.36 -6.37 0.82
CA SER A 368 20.43 -7.12 -0.03
C SER A 368 21.09 -7.59 -1.34
N MET A 369 21.76 -6.68 -2.04
CA MET A 369 22.41 -6.98 -3.33
C MET A 369 23.57 -7.96 -3.18
N SER A 370 24.37 -7.85 -2.09
CA SER A 370 25.46 -8.78 -1.82
C SER A 370 24.96 -10.21 -1.65
N GLY A 371 23.83 -10.39 -0.95
CA GLY A 371 23.21 -11.71 -0.79
C GLY A 371 22.77 -12.31 -2.13
N ILE A 372 22.16 -11.51 -3.00
CA ILE A 372 21.69 -11.95 -4.30
C ILE A 372 22.86 -12.26 -5.25
N LEU A 373 23.89 -11.40 -5.26
CA LEU A 373 25.08 -11.60 -6.10
C LEU A 373 25.79 -12.92 -5.79
N MET A 374 25.81 -13.34 -4.52
CA MET A 374 26.41 -14.61 -4.10
C MET A 374 25.63 -15.85 -4.55
N ASN A 375 24.35 -15.68 -4.91
CA ASN A 375 23.49 -16.77 -5.38
C ASN A 375 23.53 -16.95 -6.90
N ILE A 376 24.24 -16.09 -7.65
CA ILE A 376 24.43 -16.27 -9.09
C ILE A 376 25.38 -17.44 -9.30
N PRO A 377 25.01 -18.51 -10.05
CA PRO A 377 25.87 -19.67 -10.29
C PRO A 377 27.20 -19.26 -10.92
N GLU A 378 28.32 -19.77 -10.38
CA GLU A 378 29.65 -19.43 -10.87
C GLU A 378 29.89 -19.95 -12.29
N ASP A 379 29.27 -21.07 -12.65
CA ASP A 379 29.33 -21.69 -13.98
C ASP A 379 28.95 -20.71 -15.11
N LEU A 380 28.01 -19.77 -14.86
CA LEU A 380 27.64 -18.74 -15.83
C LEU A 380 28.81 -17.78 -16.11
N TYR A 381 29.59 -17.47 -15.10
CA TYR A 381 30.76 -16.60 -15.24
C TYR A 381 31.94 -17.34 -15.89
N GLU A 382 32.07 -18.64 -15.64
CA GLU A 382 33.11 -19.47 -16.26
C GLU A 382 32.85 -19.70 -17.75
N SER A 383 31.60 -20.05 -18.10
CA SER A 383 31.18 -20.17 -19.49
C SER A 383 31.40 -18.86 -20.26
N ALA A 384 31.06 -17.72 -19.67
CA ALA A 384 31.26 -16.42 -20.27
C ALA A 384 32.76 -16.11 -20.52
N ARG A 385 33.67 -16.57 -19.63
CA ARG A 385 35.10 -16.43 -19.79
C ARG A 385 35.62 -17.31 -20.96
N ILE A 386 35.14 -18.55 -21.06
CA ILE A 386 35.47 -19.46 -22.13
C ILE A 386 35.06 -18.85 -23.49
N ASP A 387 33.88 -18.21 -23.52
CA ASP A 387 33.35 -17.50 -24.69
C ASP A 387 34.07 -16.17 -24.97
N GLY A 388 35.11 -15.79 -24.21
CA GLY A 388 35.86 -14.55 -24.36
C GLY A 388 35.09 -13.27 -23.99
N ALA A 389 34.08 -13.37 -23.16
CA ALA A 389 33.32 -12.21 -22.74
C ALA A 389 34.12 -11.34 -21.75
N GLY A 390 34.31 -10.07 -22.06
CA GLY A 390 34.92 -9.09 -21.16
C GLY A 390 34.00 -8.71 -19.99
N PRO A 391 34.52 -8.00 -18.96
CA PRO A 391 33.78 -7.69 -17.74
C PRO A 391 32.46 -6.95 -17.96
N VAL A 392 32.46 -5.98 -18.89
CA VAL A 392 31.24 -5.20 -19.21
C VAL A 392 30.17 -6.08 -19.85
N LYS A 393 30.57 -6.97 -20.78
CA LYS A 393 29.63 -7.89 -21.43
C LYS A 393 29.08 -8.91 -20.44
N THR A 394 29.92 -9.44 -19.57
CA THR A 394 29.51 -10.35 -18.47
C THR A 394 28.52 -9.65 -17.53
N PHE A 395 28.80 -8.42 -17.14
CA PHE A 395 27.89 -7.65 -16.30
C PHE A 395 26.53 -7.42 -16.99
N THR A 396 26.53 -6.94 -18.24
CA THR A 396 25.29 -6.56 -18.93
C THR A 396 24.48 -7.77 -19.41
N ALA A 397 25.12 -8.90 -19.68
CA ALA A 397 24.45 -10.10 -20.20
C ALA A 397 24.05 -11.10 -19.12
N ILE A 398 24.75 -11.15 -17.98
CA ILE A 398 24.50 -12.12 -16.91
C ILE A 398 24.09 -11.41 -15.62
N THR A 399 24.97 -10.57 -15.03
CA THR A 399 24.76 -10.03 -13.69
C THR A 399 23.55 -9.10 -13.64
N LEU A 400 23.49 -8.10 -14.51
CA LEU A 400 22.43 -7.09 -14.48
C LEU A 400 21.02 -7.66 -14.73
N PRO A 401 20.81 -8.52 -15.75
CA PRO A 401 19.49 -9.11 -15.98
C PRO A 401 19.03 -10.00 -14.81
N TYR A 402 19.95 -10.80 -14.25
CA TYR A 402 19.65 -11.63 -13.09
C TYR A 402 19.28 -10.78 -11.86
N MET A 403 20.09 -9.75 -11.57
CA MET A 403 19.83 -8.83 -10.47
C MET A 403 18.48 -8.14 -10.63
N LEU A 404 18.18 -7.57 -11.79
CA LEU A 404 16.91 -6.89 -12.07
C LEU A 404 15.72 -7.85 -11.91
N PHE A 405 15.84 -9.09 -12.40
CA PHE A 405 14.77 -10.08 -12.27
C PHE A 405 14.46 -10.39 -10.80
N VAL A 406 15.49 -10.67 -10.00
CA VAL A 406 15.33 -11.05 -8.59
C VAL A 406 14.92 -9.85 -7.73
N THR A 407 15.42 -8.64 -8.03
CA THR A 407 15.18 -7.44 -7.23
C THR A 407 13.98 -6.61 -7.67
N THR A 408 13.29 -6.95 -8.76
CA THR A 408 12.11 -6.22 -9.22
C THR A 408 11.05 -6.04 -8.12
N PRO A 409 10.66 -7.05 -7.31
CA PRO A 409 9.72 -6.83 -6.21
C PRO A 409 10.24 -5.84 -5.17
N GLN A 410 11.54 -5.89 -4.86
CA GLN A 410 12.19 -4.96 -3.93
C GLN A 410 12.18 -3.52 -4.49
N LEU A 411 12.49 -3.33 -5.78
CA LEU A 411 12.43 -2.02 -6.43
C LEU A 411 11.04 -1.41 -6.39
N ILE A 412 9.99 -2.20 -6.64
CA ILE A 412 8.60 -1.75 -6.54
C ILE A 412 8.29 -1.33 -5.11
N THR A 413 8.68 -2.15 -4.12
CA THR A 413 8.46 -1.84 -2.70
C THR A 413 9.21 -0.57 -2.27
N GLN A 414 10.45 -0.38 -2.71
CA GLN A 414 11.23 0.84 -2.44
C GLN A 414 10.60 2.07 -3.10
N PHE A 415 10.14 1.96 -4.34
CA PHE A 415 9.48 3.05 -5.04
C PHE A 415 8.21 3.50 -4.30
N VAL A 416 7.34 2.56 -3.94
CA VAL A 416 6.14 2.84 -3.14
C VAL A 416 6.49 3.39 -1.77
N GLY A 417 7.53 2.86 -1.12
CA GLY A 417 8.05 3.35 0.15
C GLY A 417 8.57 4.77 0.06
N ASN A 418 9.22 5.14 -1.05
CA ASN A 418 9.71 6.51 -1.26
C ASN A 418 8.59 7.50 -1.56
N ILE A 419 7.48 7.10 -2.20
CA ILE A 419 6.28 7.95 -2.32
C ILE A 419 5.77 8.37 -0.93
N ASN A 420 5.87 7.47 0.06
CA ASN A 420 5.41 7.66 1.44
C ASN A 420 6.55 7.91 2.43
N ASN A 421 7.71 8.39 1.96
CA ASN A 421 8.90 8.57 2.81
C ASN A 421 8.80 9.84 3.67
N PHE A 422 7.97 9.75 4.70
CA PHE A 422 7.75 10.84 5.65
C PHE A 422 9.04 11.27 6.35
N ASN A 423 9.80 10.29 6.86
CA ASN A 423 10.91 10.55 7.78
C ASN A 423 12.02 11.40 7.14
N VAL A 424 12.46 11.04 5.93
CA VAL A 424 13.56 11.77 5.28
C VAL A 424 13.20 13.22 5.05
N ILE A 425 12.02 13.49 4.54
CA ILE A 425 11.60 14.85 4.24
C ILE A 425 11.33 15.65 5.52
N TYR A 426 10.54 15.10 6.44
CA TYR A 426 10.12 15.82 7.63
C TYR A 426 11.26 16.08 8.61
N LEU A 427 12.09 15.07 8.90
CA LEU A 427 13.17 15.19 9.89
C LEU A 427 14.40 15.93 9.35
N LEU A 428 14.66 15.87 8.04
CA LEU A 428 15.82 16.52 7.45
C LEU A 428 15.54 17.97 7.03
N SER A 429 14.48 18.21 6.25
CA SER A 429 14.19 19.53 5.69
C SER A 429 12.96 20.20 6.27
N ASN A 430 12.10 19.45 6.95
CA ASN A 430 10.76 19.91 7.34
C ASN A 430 9.97 20.55 6.18
N GLY A 431 10.24 20.09 4.94
CA GLY A 431 9.64 20.62 3.73
C GLY A 431 10.26 21.91 3.19
N ASN A 432 11.22 22.52 3.88
CA ASN A 432 11.84 23.80 3.45
C ASN A 432 12.55 23.67 2.08
N PRO A 433 12.74 24.79 1.37
CA PRO A 433 12.29 26.14 1.68
C PRO A 433 10.79 26.34 1.48
N THR A 434 10.19 27.24 2.27
CA THR A 434 8.78 27.64 2.13
C THR A 434 8.58 28.60 0.96
N THR A 435 7.36 28.67 0.44
CA THR A 435 6.98 29.64 -0.61
C THR A 435 5.53 30.09 -0.43
N GLU A 436 5.24 31.34 -0.70
CA GLU A 436 3.87 31.87 -0.64
C GLU A 436 2.92 31.28 -1.69
N LYS A 437 3.49 30.65 -2.73
CA LYS A 437 2.72 30.01 -3.80
C LYS A 437 2.05 28.71 -3.34
N PHE A 438 2.60 28.05 -2.30
CA PHE A 438 2.09 26.79 -1.78
C PHE A 438 1.19 27.01 -0.56
N TYR A 439 0.13 26.23 -0.48
CA TYR A 439 -0.76 26.21 0.67
C TYR A 439 -0.17 25.29 1.74
N GLN A 440 0.35 25.88 2.82
CA GLN A 440 0.90 25.19 3.99
C GLN A 440 1.94 24.11 3.67
N ALA A 441 2.69 24.29 2.61
CA ALA A 441 3.75 23.38 2.18
C ALA A 441 5.02 24.11 1.80
N GLY A 442 6.14 23.44 1.94
CA GLY A 442 7.41 23.88 1.39
C GLY A 442 7.75 23.14 0.08
N GLN A 443 8.87 23.53 -0.52
CA GLN A 443 9.24 23.08 -1.86
C GLN A 443 9.91 21.70 -1.88
N THR A 444 10.32 21.16 -0.73
CA THR A 444 10.78 19.77 -0.58
C THR A 444 9.72 18.86 0.01
N ASP A 445 8.56 19.38 0.45
CA ASP A 445 7.46 18.53 0.90
C ASP A 445 7.01 17.56 -0.20
N ILE A 446 6.66 16.38 0.23
CA ILE A 446 5.96 15.37 -0.59
C ILE A 446 4.51 15.25 -0.08
N LEU A 447 3.67 14.53 -0.81
CA LEU A 447 2.24 14.46 -0.47
C LEU A 447 1.98 14.02 0.97
N VAL A 448 2.73 13.04 1.49
CA VAL A 448 2.53 12.54 2.86
C VAL A 448 2.95 13.55 3.93
N THR A 449 4.01 14.33 3.73
CA THR A 449 4.43 15.36 4.69
C THR A 449 3.50 16.57 4.65
N TRP A 450 2.99 16.92 3.49
CA TRP A 450 1.98 17.97 3.37
C TRP A 450 0.65 17.55 4.03
N LEU A 451 0.18 16.31 3.79
CA LEU A 451 -0.99 15.77 4.47
C LEU A 451 -0.84 15.83 5.99
N PHE A 452 0.33 15.45 6.50
CA PHE A 452 0.62 15.55 7.93
C PHE A 452 0.52 16.99 8.45
N LYS A 453 1.08 17.98 7.73
CA LYS A 453 1.00 19.39 8.10
C LYS A 453 -0.43 19.90 8.09
N LEU A 454 -1.23 19.56 7.09
CA LEU A 454 -2.65 19.89 7.03
C LEU A 454 -3.41 19.35 8.23
N THR A 455 -3.18 18.08 8.57
CA THR A 455 -3.88 17.40 9.66
C THR A 455 -3.48 17.92 11.04
N MET A 456 -2.16 18.13 11.28
CA MET A 456 -1.64 18.48 12.61
C MET A 456 -1.62 19.97 12.89
N ASN A 457 -1.36 20.79 11.87
CA ASN A 457 -1.19 22.25 12.07
C ASN A 457 -2.49 23.00 11.82
N SER A 458 -3.27 22.63 10.81
CA SER A 458 -4.50 23.35 10.45
C SER A 458 -5.77 22.57 10.75
N GLN A 459 -5.68 21.25 10.91
CA GLN A 459 -6.83 20.35 11.03
C GLN A 459 -7.85 20.59 9.88
N ASP A 460 -7.30 20.83 8.68
CA ASP A 460 -8.05 21.02 7.42
C ASP A 460 -8.34 19.69 6.70
#